data_453b04feb81b4cca5aa872e75fb61ae5
#
_entry.id   453b04feb81b4cca5aa872e75fb61ae5
#
_cell.length_a   1.000
_cell.length_b   1.000
_cell.length_c   1.000
_cell.angle_alpha   90.00
_cell.angle_beta   90.00
_cell.angle_gamma   90.00
#
_symmetry.space_group_name_H-M   'P 1'
#
loop_
_entity.id
_entity.type
_entity.pdbx_description
1 polymer ?
#
loop_
_entity_poly.entity_id
_entity_poly.type
_entity_poly.pdbx_seq_one_letter_code
_entity_poly.pdbx_strand_id
1 'polypeptide(L)'
;MVNEVLDNVSKKQEENEFYNTMPEGYEKGRTKYVVVFGTVMSGLGKGIFASSLAKLLQLNNLKVSIMKFDGYLNVDAGTLNPFRHGEVFVLDDGTESDMDLGTYERFLGLHLTKNNYLTGGSYSKPF
;
A
#
# COMPACT_ATOMS: atom_id res chain seq x y z
N MET A 1 -27.43 2.14 35.74
CA MET A 1 -26.62 3.37 35.65
C MET A 1 -25.12 3.09 35.45
N VAL A 2 -24.43 2.38 36.34
CA VAL A 2 -22.99 2.07 36.15
C VAL A 2 -22.73 1.18 34.92
N ASN A 3 -23.57 0.18 34.67
CA ASN A 3 -23.42 -0.71 33.52
C ASN A 3 -23.70 -0.01 32.18
N GLU A 4 -24.64 0.93 32.12
CA GLU A 4 -24.89 1.75 30.93
C GLU A 4 -23.73 2.69 30.58
N VAL A 5 -23.06 3.23 31.60
CA VAL A 5 -21.87 4.08 31.41
C VAL A 5 -20.70 3.25 30.91
N LEU A 6 -20.51 2.04 31.45
CA LEU A 6 -19.46 1.12 31.00
C LEU A 6 -19.71 0.60 29.58
N ASP A 7 -20.96 0.28 29.21
CA ASP A 7 -21.32 -0.11 27.84
C ASP A 7 -21.14 1.02 26.84
N ASN A 8 -21.44 2.26 27.23
CA ASN A 8 -21.23 3.43 26.38
C ASN A 8 -19.74 3.78 26.22
N VAL A 9 -18.93 3.58 27.26
CA VAL A 9 -17.47 3.77 27.20
C VAL A 9 -16.83 2.67 26.36
N SER A 10 -17.27 1.42 26.51
CA SER A 10 -16.80 0.30 25.72
C SER A 10 -17.12 0.47 24.22
N LYS A 11 -18.36 0.84 23.88
CA LYS A 11 -18.76 1.15 22.50
C LYS A 11 -17.98 2.33 21.91
N LYS A 12 -17.71 3.38 22.69
CA LYS A 12 -16.90 4.52 22.26
C LYS A 12 -15.44 4.16 22.05
N GLN A 13 -14.88 3.20 22.81
CA GLN A 13 -13.53 2.70 22.59
C GLN A 13 -13.45 1.83 21.34
N GLU A 14 -14.42 0.93 21.12
CA GLU A 14 -14.48 0.13 19.88
C GLU A 14 -14.66 0.98 18.62
N GLU A 15 -15.39 2.10 18.72
CA GLU A 15 -15.54 3.06 17.61
C GLU A 15 -14.26 3.89 17.34
N ASN A 16 -13.39 4.11 18.31
CA ASN A 16 -12.20 4.95 18.16
C ASN A 16 -10.90 4.18 17.83
N GLU A 17 -10.82 2.88 18.09
CA GLU A 17 -9.57 2.12 17.94
C GLU A 17 -9.29 1.64 16.51
N PHE A 18 -10.29 1.56 15.62
CA PHE A 18 -10.13 1.10 14.25
C PHE A 18 -11.03 1.85 13.26
N TYR A 19 -11.03 3.17 13.32
CA TYR A 19 -11.82 3.94 12.38
C TYR A 19 -11.15 4.01 11.01
N ASN A 20 -11.34 2.96 10.23
CA ASN A 20 -11.27 3.07 8.79
C ASN A 20 -12.66 3.48 8.30
N THR A 21 -12.85 4.76 8.09
CA THR A 21 -13.98 5.21 7.27
C THR A 21 -13.90 4.44 5.95
N MET A 22 -14.89 3.59 5.69
CA MET A 22 -14.96 2.90 4.40
C MET A 22 -14.90 3.95 3.31
N PRO A 23 -13.97 3.82 2.34
CA PRO A 23 -13.89 4.78 1.25
C PRO A 23 -15.23 4.89 0.54
N GLU A 24 -15.57 6.10 0.09
CA GLU A 24 -16.79 6.34 -0.67
C GLU A 24 -16.85 5.41 -1.88
N GLY A 25 -17.96 4.70 -2.05
CA GLY A 25 -18.13 3.71 -3.12
C GLY A 25 -17.51 2.34 -2.85
N TYR A 26 -17.02 2.06 -1.64
CA TYR A 26 -16.54 0.73 -1.28
C TYR A 26 -17.70 -0.27 -1.17
N GLU A 27 -17.63 -1.33 -1.98
CA GLU A 27 -18.55 -2.47 -1.91
C GLU A 27 -17.79 -3.71 -1.42
N LYS A 28 -18.20 -4.24 -0.27
CA LYS A 28 -17.59 -5.43 0.32
C LYS A 28 -17.66 -6.61 -0.64
N GLY A 29 -16.50 -7.22 -0.91
CA GLY A 29 -16.40 -8.41 -1.75
C GLY A 29 -16.26 -8.13 -3.27
N ARG A 30 -16.38 -6.88 -3.71
CA ARG A 30 -16.16 -6.49 -5.10
C ARG A 30 -14.67 -6.52 -5.46
N THR A 31 -13.81 -6.01 -4.58
CA THR A 31 -12.37 -6.04 -4.76
C THR A 31 -11.76 -7.20 -3.98
N LYS A 32 -10.92 -8.00 -4.65
CA LYS A 32 -10.13 -9.06 -4.03
C LYS A 32 -8.72 -8.53 -3.78
N TYR A 33 -8.20 -8.79 -2.60
CA TYR A 33 -6.86 -8.40 -2.21
C TYR A 33 -5.96 -9.62 -2.16
N VAL A 34 -4.80 -9.51 -2.79
CA VAL A 34 -3.72 -10.50 -2.70
C VAL A 34 -2.53 -9.80 -2.07
N VAL A 35 -2.12 -10.25 -0.88
CA VAL A 35 -1.00 -9.68 -0.14
C VAL A 35 0.23 -10.55 -0.35
N VAL A 36 1.29 -9.96 -0.90
CA VAL A 36 2.60 -10.60 -1.06
C VAL A 36 3.53 -10.02 0.00
N PHE A 37 3.94 -10.86 0.93
CA PHE A 37 4.88 -10.46 1.98
C PHE A 37 5.98 -11.52 2.14
N GLY A 38 7.07 -11.14 2.74
CA GLY A 38 8.20 -12.02 2.98
C GLY A 38 9.16 -11.43 4.00
N THR A 39 10.25 -12.15 4.26
CA THR A 39 11.27 -11.71 5.21
C THR A 39 11.92 -10.39 4.81
N VAL A 40 12.62 -9.78 5.78
CA VAL A 40 13.25 -8.44 5.68
C VAL A 40 14.37 -8.38 4.61
N MET A 41 14.80 -9.52 4.08
CA MET A 41 15.84 -9.55 3.03
C MET A 41 15.31 -8.97 1.73
N SER A 42 15.95 -7.91 1.26
CA SER A 42 15.80 -7.41 -0.10
C SER A 42 16.41 -8.41 -1.09
N GLY A 43 15.95 -8.40 -2.34
CA GLY A 43 16.51 -9.25 -3.39
C GLY A 43 15.94 -10.67 -3.48
N LEU A 44 14.98 -11.06 -2.65
CA LEU A 44 14.30 -12.36 -2.71
C LEU A 44 13.28 -12.47 -3.88
N GLY A 45 13.15 -11.45 -4.72
CA GLY A 45 12.25 -11.48 -5.86
C GLY A 45 10.78 -11.21 -5.55
N LYS A 46 10.43 -10.68 -4.36
CA LYS A 46 9.04 -10.34 -4.01
C LYS A 46 8.38 -9.41 -5.03
N GLY A 47 9.08 -8.36 -5.46
CA GLY A 47 8.59 -7.42 -6.47
C GLY A 47 8.36 -8.07 -7.82
N ILE A 48 9.28 -8.92 -8.27
CA ILE A 48 9.16 -9.69 -9.51
C ILE A 48 7.98 -10.68 -9.42
N PHE A 49 7.83 -11.36 -8.30
CA PHE A 49 6.71 -12.26 -8.09
C PHE A 49 5.37 -11.51 -8.14
N ALA A 50 5.27 -10.39 -7.42
CA ALA A 50 4.05 -9.59 -7.36
C ALA A 50 3.66 -9.04 -8.74
N SER A 51 4.62 -8.49 -9.49
CA SER A 51 4.38 -7.98 -10.84
C SER A 51 4.03 -9.08 -11.85
N SER A 52 4.66 -10.25 -11.74
CA SER A 52 4.36 -11.40 -12.59
C SER A 52 2.97 -11.95 -12.32
N LEU A 53 2.60 -12.09 -11.04
CA LEU A 53 1.26 -12.51 -10.64
C LEU A 53 0.20 -11.51 -11.13
N ALA A 54 0.43 -10.22 -10.91
CA ALA A 54 -0.45 -9.16 -11.38
C ALA A 54 -0.63 -9.21 -12.92
N LYS A 55 0.47 -9.44 -13.66
CA LYS A 55 0.42 -9.62 -15.11
C LYS A 55 -0.40 -10.84 -15.54
N LEU A 56 -0.23 -11.97 -14.87
CA LEU A 56 -1.02 -13.17 -15.16
C LEU A 56 -2.51 -12.94 -14.91
N LEU A 57 -2.86 -12.25 -13.83
CA LEU A 57 -4.26 -11.90 -13.55
C LEU A 57 -4.82 -10.95 -14.62
N GLN A 58 -4.04 -9.98 -15.07
CA GLN A 58 -4.40 -9.06 -16.16
C GLN A 58 -4.64 -9.81 -17.48
N LEU A 59 -3.78 -10.78 -17.81
CA LEU A 59 -3.94 -11.62 -18.99
C LEU A 59 -5.19 -12.52 -18.92
N ASN A 60 -5.69 -12.81 -17.73
CA ASN A 60 -6.97 -13.48 -17.52
C ASN A 60 -8.17 -12.50 -17.45
N ASN A 61 -8.04 -11.33 -18.05
CA ASN A 61 -9.08 -10.30 -18.14
C ASN A 61 -9.56 -9.74 -16.79
N LEU A 62 -8.76 -9.84 -15.75
CA LEU A 62 -9.05 -9.20 -14.47
C LEU A 62 -8.52 -7.77 -14.47
N LYS A 63 -9.31 -6.85 -13.93
CA LYS A 63 -8.84 -5.49 -13.66
C LYS A 63 -7.94 -5.50 -12.44
N VAL A 64 -6.65 -5.25 -12.64
CA VAL A 64 -5.63 -5.36 -11.59
C VAL A 64 -5.05 -3.98 -11.30
N SER A 65 -4.88 -3.68 -10.02
CA SER A 65 -4.04 -2.59 -9.52
C SER A 65 -3.01 -3.19 -8.57
N ILE A 66 -1.81 -2.63 -8.55
CA ILE A 66 -0.74 -3.06 -7.65
C ILE A 66 -0.38 -1.92 -6.72
N MET A 67 -0.09 -2.24 -5.47
CA MET A 67 0.34 -1.27 -4.47
C MET A 67 1.57 -1.82 -3.75
N LYS A 68 2.54 -0.96 -3.50
CA LYS A 68 3.68 -1.26 -2.66
C LYS A 68 3.53 -0.57 -1.31
N PHE A 69 3.76 -1.34 -0.25
CA PHE A 69 3.86 -0.83 1.11
C PHE A 69 5.30 -1.00 1.61
N ASP A 70 5.91 0.10 1.99
CA ASP A 70 7.21 0.14 2.64
C ASP A 70 7.06 0.65 4.08
N GLY A 71 7.58 -0.12 5.04
CA GLY A 71 7.48 0.20 6.48
C GLY A 71 8.41 1.36 6.94
N TYR A 72 8.91 2.19 6.04
CA TYR A 72 9.74 3.34 6.39
C TYR A 72 8.92 4.42 7.10
N LEU A 73 9.55 5.10 8.06
CA LEU A 73 8.97 6.28 8.71
C LEU A 73 8.98 7.51 7.80
N ASN A 74 9.73 7.49 6.72
CA ASN A 74 9.78 8.55 5.72
C ASN A 74 8.48 8.61 4.92
N VAL A 75 8.11 9.81 4.48
CA VAL A 75 6.88 10.03 3.71
C VAL A 75 7.01 9.51 2.27
N ASP A 76 8.21 9.66 1.71
CA ASP A 76 8.56 9.21 0.36
C ASP A 76 9.96 8.61 0.32
N ALA A 77 10.37 8.08 -0.83
CA ALA A 77 11.67 7.47 -1.02
C ALA A 77 12.82 8.47 -1.24
N GLY A 78 12.52 9.72 -1.58
CA GLY A 78 13.55 10.73 -1.92
C GLY A 78 14.44 11.13 -0.74
N THR A 79 13.98 10.93 0.49
CA THR A 79 14.76 11.20 1.70
C THR A 79 15.57 9.99 2.19
N LEU A 80 15.47 8.84 1.52
CA LEU A 80 16.20 7.63 1.86
C LEU A 80 17.64 7.67 1.30
N ASN A 81 18.57 7.02 2.00
CA ASN A 81 19.94 6.90 1.53
C ASN A 81 20.02 5.94 0.33
N PRO A 82 20.41 6.41 -0.87
CA PRO A 82 20.44 5.58 -2.08
C PRO A 82 21.35 4.35 -1.97
N PHE A 83 22.43 4.43 -1.21
CA PHE A 83 23.37 3.30 -0.99
C PHE A 83 22.75 2.16 -0.20
N ARG A 84 21.74 2.46 0.63
CA ARG A 84 21.05 1.45 1.46
C ARG A 84 19.75 0.96 0.86
N HIS A 85 19.05 1.82 0.13
CA HIS A 85 17.67 1.60 -0.32
C HIS A 85 17.53 1.58 -1.85
N GLY A 86 18.61 1.81 -2.59
CA GLY A 86 18.62 1.87 -4.05
C GLY A 86 18.20 3.25 -4.59
N GLU A 87 18.11 3.33 -5.90
CA GLU A 87 17.73 4.57 -6.60
C GLU A 87 16.24 4.85 -6.45
N VAL A 88 15.90 6.13 -6.49
CA VAL A 88 14.50 6.61 -6.46
C VAL A 88 13.91 6.50 -7.86
N PHE A 89 12.69 6.02 -7.94
CA PHE A 89 11.87 6.05 -9.16
C PHE A 89 10.78 7.11 -9.00
N VAL A 90 10.72 8.04 -9.95
CA VAL A 90 9.73 9.12 -9.93
C VAL A 90 8.55 8.74 -10.80
N LEU A 91 7.36 8.74 -10.21
CA LEU A 91 6.09 8.49 -10.90
C LEU A 91 5.67 9.71 -11.72
N ASP A 92 4.74 9.54 -12.65
CA ASP A 92 4.25 10.63 -13.51
C ASP A 92 3.63 11.81 -12.74
N ASP A 93 3.11 11.55 -11.53
CA ASP A 93 2.59 12.58 -10.64
C ASP A 93 3.66 13.28 -9.77
N GLY A 94 4.95 12.97 -10.00
CA GLY A 94 6.08 13.53 -9.28
C GLY A 94 6.39 12.84 -7.95
N THR A 95 5.68 11.79 -7.59
CA THR A 95 5.94 11.04 -6.35
C THR A 95 7.26 10.28 -6.45
N GLU A 96 8.15 10.49 -5.49
CA GLU A 96 9.40 9.76 -5.36
C GLU A 96 9.15 8.42 -4.67
N SER A 97 9.34 7.34 -5.40
CA SER A 97 9.02 5.99 -4.98
C SER A 97 10.20 5.05 -5.09
N ASP A 98 10.00 3.83 -4.65
CA ASP A 98 10.99 2.75 -4.80
C ASP A 98 11.04 2.24 -6.25
N MET A 99 12.22 1.74 -6.66
CA MET A 99 12.47 1.16 -7.99
C MET A 99 11.52 0.03 -8.38
N ASP A 100 10.93 -0.67 -7.41
CA ASP A 100 9.95 -1.72 -7.67
C ASP A 100 8.73 -1.19 -8.44
N LEU A 101 8.33 0.07 -8.22
CA LEU A 101 7.20 0.65 -8.95
C LEU A 101 7.47 0.78 -10.43
N GLY A 102 8.71 1.13 -10.82
CA GLY A 102 9.11 1.12 -12.22
C GLY A 102 9.07 -0.29 -12.85
N THR A 103 9.37 -1.31 -12.07
CA THR A 103 9.21 -2.70 -12.50
C THR A 103 7.73 -3.03 -12.70
N TYR A 104 6.86 -2.61 -11.78
CA TYR A 104 5.42 -2.83 -11.88
C TYR A 104 4.81 -2.16 -13.10
N GLU A 105 5.17 -0.90 -13.37
CA GLU A 105 4.74 -0.18 -14.57
C GLU A 105 5.11 -0.93 -15.84
N ARG A 106 6.35 -1.40 -15.92
CA ARG A 106 6.85 -2.16 -17.07
C ARG A 106 6.11 -3.47 -17.31
N PHE A 107 5.87 -4.25 -16.23
CA PHE A 107 5.17 -5.53 -16.33
C PHE A 107 3.69 -5.36 -16.70
N LEU A 108 3.04 -4.38 -16.13
CA LEU A 108 1.60 -4.19 -16.26
C LEU A 108 1.22 -3.32 -17.46
N GLY A 109 2.15 -2.50 -17.96
CA GLY A 109 1.86 -1.49 -18.98
C GLY A 109 0.91 -0.41 -18.46
N LEU A 110 1.07 -0.04 -17.19
CA LEU A 110 0.24 0.96 -16.49
C LEU A 110 1.12 2.10 -15.99
N HIS A 111 0.53 3.28 -15.89
CA HIS A 111 1.12 4.40 -15.14
C HIS A 111 0.60 4.34 -13.70
N LEU A 112 1.53 4.31 -12.76
CA LEU A 112 1.23 4.30 -11.33
C LEU A 112 1.27 5.72 -10.77
N THR A 113 0.63 5.91 -9.64
CA THR A 113 0.52 7.20 -8.97
C THR A 113 0.84 7.03 -7.47
N LYS A 114 0.87 8.13 -6.73
CA LYS A 114 0.99 8.13 -5.26
C LYS A 114 0.04 7.15 -4.56
N ASN A 115 -1.10 6.84 -5.15
CA ASN A 115 -2.05 5.88 -4.58
C ASN A 115 -1.55 4.41 -4.65
N ASN A 116 -0.51 4.16 -5.42
CA ASN A 116 0.10 2.85 -5.57
C ASN A 116 1.34 2.66 -4.68
N TYR A 117 1.75 3.70 -3.95
CA TYR A 117 2.89 3.67 -3.06
C TYR A 117 2.51 4.20 -1.67
N LEU A 118 2.71 3.38 -0.66
CA LEU A 118 2.39 3.72 0.72
C LEU A 118 3.60 3.48 1.61
N THR A 119 3.97 4.47 2.41
CA THR A 119 5.01 4.35 3.44
C THR A 119 4.39 4.45 4.83
N GLY A 120 5.09 3.94 5.85
CA GLY A 120 4.67 4.13 7.23
C GLY A 120 4.54 5.62 7.62
N GLY A 121 5.41 6.48 7.09
CA GLY A 121 5.35 7.91 7.29
C GLY A 121 4.15 8.58 6.62
N SER A 122 3.78 8.15 5.43
CA SER A 122 2.60 8.69 4.74
C SER A 122 1.29 8.28 5.42
N TYR A 123 1.24 7.06 5.99
CA TYR A 123 0.08 6.57 6.74
C TYR A 123 -0.11 7.27 8.08
N SER A 124 0.99 7.69 8.72
CA SER A 124 0.97 8.28 10.06
C SER A 124 0.66 9.78 10.07
N LYS A 125 0.46 10.43 8.91
CA LYS A 125 0.04 11.84 8.87
C LYS A 125 -1.42 11.93 9.29
N PRO A 126 -1.75 12.75 10.32
CA PRO A 126 -3.15 13.08 10.56
C PRO A 126 -3.70 13.82 9.35
N PHE A 127 -4.91 13.47 8.95
CA PHE A 127 -5.66 14.15 7.91
C PHE A 127 -6.00 15.57 8.33
#